data_95cf869df1e995499dd53043d1709674
#
_entry.id   95cf869df1e995499dd53043d1709674
#
_cell.length_a   1.000
_cell.length_b   1.000
_cell.length_c   1.000
_cell.angle_alpha   90.00
_cell.angle_beta   90.00
_cell.angle_gamma   90.00
#
_symmetry.space_group_name_H-M   'P 1'
#
loop_
_entity.id
_entity.type
_entity.pdbx_description
1 polymer ?
#
loop_
_entity_poly.entity_id
_entity_poly.type
_entity_poly.pdbx_seq_one_letter_code
_entity_poly.pdbx_strand_id
1 'polypeptide(L)'
;MKKIINPWIGTKGYNCFVCCPTNPIGLHLEFYEDGEYIVTKFKPTHDYESWQNTLHGGIQALLIDETAGWVVCRKLQTNGVTSKMNMEYLKPVSTLLDEITIRAHITKMMRNVAFIEAELMDDDNTVLTRAELIYFCTPQFKLKPEDFPGCKIEGE
;
A
#
# COMPACT_ATOMS: atom_id res chain seq x y z
N MET A 1 -5.48 13.68 7.88
CA MET A 1 -4.96 12.85 6.77
C MET A 1 -4.27 13.77 5.77
N LYS A 2 -3.00 13.49 5.45
CA LYS A 2 -2.16 14.32 4.57
C LYS A 2 -1.65 13.48 3.40
N LYS A 3 -1.72 14.03 2.19
CA LYS A 3 -1.28 13.32 0.98
C LYS A 3 0.24 13.14 0.98
N ILE A 4 0.67 11.94 0.63
CA ILE A 4 2.08 11.61 0.42
C ILE A 4 2.48 12.05 -0.99
N ILE A 5 3.59 12.75 -1.08
CA ILE A 5 4.19 13.11 -2.37
C ILE A 5 4.97 11.90 -2.85
N ASN A 6 4.56 11.33 -3.98
CA ASN A 6 5.25 10.17 -4.55
C ASN A 6 6.65 10.58 -5.04
N PRO A 7 7.72 10.13 -4.36
CA PRO A 7 9.08 10.57 -4.67
C PRO A 7 9.63 9.95 -5.96
N TRP A 8 8.96 8.96 -6.51
CA TRP A 8 9.43 8.23 -7.68
C TRP A 8 8.98 8.85 -9.01
N ILE A 9 8.00 9.77 -8.98
CA ILE A 9 7.51 10.44 -10.18
C ILE A 9 8.65 11.22 -10.84
N GLY A 10 8.86 10.97 -12.13
CA GLY A 10 9.95 11.56 -12.91
C GLY A 10 11.26 10.79 -12.85
N THR A 11 11.37 9.76 -12.02
CA THR A 11 12.53 8.88 -11.98
C THR A 11 12.56 8.00 -13.22
N LYS A 12 13.72 7.92 -13.88
CA LYS A 12 13.90 7.11 -15.08
C LYS A 12 13.57 5.64 -14.81
N GLY A 13 12.67 5.08 -15.61
CA GLY A 13 12.29 3.67 -15.53
C GLY A 13 11.20 3.37 -14.49
N TYR A 14 10.76 4.34 -13.70
CA TYR A 14 9.66 4.15 -12.76
C TYR A 14 8.35 3.87 -13.50
N ASN A 15 7.75 2.73 -13.24
CA ASN A 15 6.51 2.30 -13.90
C ASN A 15 5.68 1.36 -13.01
N CYS A 16 5.61 1.64 -11.71
CA CYS A 16 4.84 0.81 -10.78
C CYS A 16 3.39 0.63 -11.26
N PHE A 17 2.94 -0.60 -11.32
CA PHE A 17 1.57 -0.92 -11.72
C PHE A 17 0.52 -0.28 -10.80
N VAL A 18 0.80 -0.14 -9.52
CA VAL A 18 -0.16 0.38 -8.55
C VAL A 18 -0.14 1.90 -8.46
N CYS A 19 1.05 2.49 -8.36
CA CYS A 19 1.17 3.90 -7.96
C CYS A 19 1.81 4.84 -9.00
N CYS A 20 2.31 4.31 -10.14
CA CYS A 20 2.83 5.18 -11.18
C CYS A 20 1.69 5.81 -11.99
N PRO A 21 1.54 7.15 -11.99
CA PRO A 21 0.42 7.81 -12.67
C PRO A 21 0.48 7.70 -14.20
N THR A 22 1.64 7.36 -14.76
CA THR A 22 1.82 7.21 -16.22
C THR A 22 1.80 5.75 -16.70
N ASN A 23 1.61 4.79 -15.81
CA ASN A 23 1.43 3.40 -16.22
C ASN A 23 0.08 3.26 -16.92
N PRO A 24 0.02 2.86 -18.21
CA PRO A 24 -1.23 2.91 -18.98
C PRO A 24 -2.29 1.91 -18.53
N ILE A 25 -1.89 0.85 -17.81
CA ILE A 25 -2.82 -0.14 -17.26
C ILE A 25 -2.84 -0.15 -15.73
N GLY A 26 -2.19 0.83 -15.10
CA GLY A 26 -2.01 0.89 -13.66
C GLY A 26 -3.25 1.35 -12.92
N LEU A 27 -3.21 1.19 -11.59
CA LEU A 27 -4.31 1.59 -10.71
C LEU A 27 -4.22 3.07 -10.33
N HIS A 28 -3.07 3.70 -10.48
CA HIS A 28 -2.81 5.12 -10.20
C HIS A 28 -3.20 5.53 -8.77
N LEU A 29 -2.92 4.67 -7.79
CA LEU A 29 -3.28 4.95 -6.41
C LEU A 29 -2.45 6.08 -5.81
N GLU A 30 -3.11 6.83 -4.96
CA GLU A 30 -2.50 7.85 -4.11
C GLU A 30 -2.56 7.40 -2.65
N PHE A 31 -1.56 7.81 -1.87
CA PHE A 31 -1.42 7.40 -0.48
C PHE A 31 -1.43 8.61 0.44
N TYR A 32 -1.93 8.38 1.65
CA TYR A 32 -2.11 9.42 2.65
C TYR A 32 -1.56 8.95 3.99
N GLU A 33 -1.00 9.87 4.76
CA GLU A 33 -0.60 9.63 6.14
C GLU A 33 -1.72 10.06 7.08
N ASP A 34 -2.13 9.16 7.97
CA ASP A 34 -3.13 9.39 9.00
C ASP A 34 -2.63 8.84 10.34
N GLY A 35 -1.97 9.69 11.13
CA GLY A 35 -1.30 9.27 12.35
C GLY A 35 -0.24 8.20 12.06
N GLU A 36 -0.38 7.05 12.67
CA GLU A 36 0.54 5.91 12.47
C GLU A 36 0.26 5.15 11.17
N TYR A 37 -0.90 5.34 10.57
CA TYR A 37 -1.35 4.61 9.39
C TYR A 37 -0.94 5.29 8.10
N ILE A 38 -0.70 4.46 7.10
CA ILE A 38 -0.74 4.85 5.70
C ILE A 38 -2.04 4.31 5.12
N VAL A 39 -2.74 5.15 4.37
CA VAL A 39 -4.09 4.90 3.89
C VAL A 39 -4.15 5.13 2.40
N THR A 40 -4.89 4.29 1.70
CA THR A 40 -5.30 4.53 0.31
C THR A 40 -6.76 4.16 0.13
N LYS A 41 -7.37 4.72 -0.91
CA LYS A 41 -8.74 4.45 -1.29
C LYS A 41 -8.79 3.91 -2.69
N PHE A 42 -9.68 2.97 -2.94
CA PHE A 42 -9.79 2.30 -4.21
C PHE A 42 -11.25 2.08 -4.58
N LYS A 43 -11.60 2.34 -5.83
CA LYS A 43 -12.91 2.03 -6.37
C LYS A 43 -12.89 0.62 -6.97
N PRO A 44 -13.53 -0.36 -6.33
CA PRO A 44 -13.59 -1.72 -6.86
C PRO A 44 -14.60 -1.78 -8.00
N THR A 45 -14.10 -1.84 -9.25
CA THR A 45 -14.95 -1.97 -10.42
C THR A 45 -15.00 -3.41 -10.91
N HIS A 46 -15.96 -3.69 -11.82
CA HIS A 46 -16.11 -5.02 -12.35
C HIS A 46 -14.90 -5.52 -13.16
N ASP A 47 -14.02 -4.62 -13.60
CA ASP A 47 -12.79 -4.98 -14.30
C ASP A 47 -11.78 -5.72 -13.40
N TYR A 48 -11.96 -5.65 -12.09
CA TYR A 48 -11.09 -6.28 -11.10
C TYR A 48 -11.75 -7.48 -10.40
N GLU A 49 -12.77 -8.05 -11.02
CA GLU A 49 -13.51 -9.18 -10.44
C GLU A 49 -12.79 -10.51 -10.59
N SER A 50 -13.09 -11.41 -9.64
CA SER A 50 -12.96 -12.84 -9.78
C SER A 50 -14.32 -13.44 -10.20
N TRP A 51 -15.19 -13.71 -9.21
CA TRP A 51 -16.59 -14.00 -9.46
C TRP A 51 -17.37 -12.72 -9.68
N GLN A 52 -18.55 -12.83 -10.33
CA GLN A 52 -19.42 -11.69 -10.56
C GLN A 52 -19.67 -10.91 -9.26
N ASN A 53 -19.49 -9.60 -9.31
CA ASN A 53 -19.66 -8.65 -8.21
C ASN A 53 -18.71 -8.89 -7.01
N THR A 54 -17.63 -9.65 -7.20
CA THR A 54 -16.66 -9.93 -6.14
C THR A 54 -15.27 -9.49 -6.57
N LEU A 55 -14.64 -8.63 -5.77
CA LEU A 55 -13.28 -8.17 -6.01
C LEU A 55 -12.30 -9.35 -5.90
N HIS A 56 -11.43 -9.49 -6.90
CA HIS A 56 -10.45 -10.55 -6.97
C HIS A 56 -9.53 -10.55 -5.73
N GLY A 57 -9.34 -11.72 -5.12
CA GLY A 57 -8.46 -11.85 -3.95
C GLY A 57 -7.03 -11.42 -4.22
N GLY A 58 -6.53 -11.65 -5.43
CA GLY A 58 -5.21 -11.17 -5.86
C GLY A 58 -5.12 -9.65 -5.94
N ILE A 59 -6.19 -8.98 -6.35
CA ILE A 59 -6.25 -7.50 -6.34
C ILE A 59 -6.25 -6.98 -4.90
N GLN A 60 -6.97 -7.62 -4.00
CA GLN A 60 -6.92 -7.27 -2.57
C GLN A 60 -5.50 -7.41 -2.01
N ALA A 61 -4.81 -8.49 -2.35
CA ALA A 61 -3.42 -8.71 -1.95
C ALA A 61 -2.49 -7.63 -2.51
N LEU A 62 -2.67 -7.25 -3.76
CA LEU A 62 -1.92 -6.18 -4.42
C LEU A 62 -2.09 -4.84 -3.69
N LEU A 63 -3.33 -4.46 -3.37
CA LEU A 63 -3.64 -3.21 -2.67
C LEU A 63 -3.02 -3.18 -1.26
N ILE A 64 -3.09 -4.28 -0.55
CA ILE A 64 -2.53 -4.43 0.80
C ILE A 64 -1.00 -4.39 0.77
N ASP A 65 -0.38 -5.13 -0.14
CA ASP A 65 1.07 -5.17 -0.28
C ASP A 65 1.65 -3.79 -0.60
N GLU A 66 1.04 -3.11 -1.54
CA GLU A 66 1.48 -1.76 -1.92
C GLU A 66 1.34 -0.77 -0.77
N THR A 67 0.20 -0.80 -0.06
CA THR A 67 -0.01 0.09 1.09
C THR A 67 1.03 -0.15 2.18
N ALA A 68 1.39 -1.41 2.44
CA ALA A 68 2.45 -1.77 3.37
C ALA A 68 3.83 -1.29 2.90
N GLY A 69 4.11 -1.36 1.60
CA GLY A 69 5.33 -0.80 1.00
C GLY A 69 5.45 0.70 1.24
N TRP A 70 4.33 1.42 1.13
CA TRP A 70 4.29 2.86 1.42
C TRP A 70 4.46 3.19 2.90
N VAL A 71 4.09 2.26 3.82
CA VAL A 71 4.46 2.38 5.24
C VAL A 71 5.97 2.40 5.40
N VAL A 72 6.68 1.46 4.78
CA VAL A 72 8.16 1.42 4.79
C VAL A 72 8.73 2.71 4.22
N CYS A 73 8.26 3.11 3.06
CA CYS A 73 8.71 4.32 2.37
C CYS A 73 8.56 5.57 3.25
N ARG A 74 7.37 5.79 3.79
CA ARG A 74 7.07 7.02 4.55
C ARG A 74 7.53 6.97 5.99
N LYS A 75 7.26 5.89 6.72
CA LYS A 75 7.53 5.83 8.17
C LYS A 75 8.99 5.50 8.49
N LEU A 76 9.62 4.70 7.65
CA LEU A 76 11.02 4.30 7.86
C LEU A 76 12.00 5.06 6.98
N GLN A 77 11.51 5.86 6.03
CA GLN A 77 12.35 6.62 5.11
C GLN A 77 13.42 5.76 4.44
N THR A 78 12.99 4.61 3.93
CA THR A 78 13.83 3.64 3.22
C THR A 78 12.99 2.86 2.22
N ASN A 79 13.63 2.00 1.47
CA ASN A 79 12.96 1.02 0.63
C ASN A 79 12.98 -0.36 1.28
N GLY A 80 12.17 -1.26 0.79
CA GLY A 80 12.10 -2.62 1.28
C GLY A 80 11.43 -3.54 0.28
N VAL A 81 11.55 -4.83 0.54
CA VAL A 81 10.89 -5.87 -0.25
C VAL A 81 10.03 -6.74 0.64
N THR A 82 8.89 -7.15 0.13
CA THR A 82 7.99 -8.08 0.81
C THR A 82 8.67 -9.43 0.95
N SER A 83 8.81 -9.90 2.18
CA SER A 83 9.32 -11.23 2.48
C SER A 83 8.19 -12.24 2.65
N LYS A 84 7.14 -11.84 3.36
CA LYS A 84 6.02 -12.71 3.67
C LYS A 84 4.73 -11.88 3.77
N MET A 85 3.65 -12.45 3.29
CA MET A 85 2.32 -11.89 3.46
C MET A 85 1.35 -13.01 3.82
N ASN A 86 0.62 -12.84 4.93
CA ASN A 86 -0.38 -13.75 5.40
C ASN A 86 -1.75 -13.05 5.36
N MET A 87 -2.63 -13.53 4.48
CA MET A 87 -3.93 -12.92 4.22
C MET A 87 -5.06 -13.68 4.89
N GLU A 88 -6.00 -12.96 5.48
CA GLU A 88 -7.28 -13.51 5.92
C GLU A 88 -8.42 -12.78 5.20
N TYR A 89 -9.15 -13.51 4.37
CA TYR A 89 -10.34 -13.03 3.66
C TYR A 89 -11.56 -13.30 4.52
N LEU A 90 -11.96 -12.33 5.34
CA LEU A 90 -13.01 -12.51 6.35
C LEU A 90 -14.41 -12.48 5.72
N LYS A 91 -14.61 -11.59 4.76
CA LYS A 91 -15.86 -11.41 4.01
C LYS A 91 -15.55 -11.05 2.56
N PRO A 92 -16.39 -11.45 1.59
CA PRO A 92 -16.25 -11.01 0.22
C PRO A 92 -16.30 -9.50 0.09
N VAL A 93 -15.51 -8.95 -0.82
CA VAL A 93 -15.54 -7.52 -1.14
C VAL A 93 -16.37 -7.33 -2.40
N SER A 94 -17.47 -6.57 -2.28
CA SER A 94 -18.36 -6.30 -3.41
C SER A 94 -17.75 -5.26 -4.34
N THR A 95 -17.76 -5.54 -5.65
CA THR A 95 -17.38 -4.56 -6.68
C THR A 95 -18.46 -3.50 -6.93
N LEU A 96 -19.63 -3.62 -6.28
CA LEU A 96 -20.69 -2.62 -6.31
C LEU A 96 -20.50 -1.51 -5.29
N LEU A 97 -19.53 -1.64 -4.37
CA LEU A 97 -19.14 -0.58 -3.44
C LEU A 97 -18.56 0.61 -4.22
N ASP A 98 -18.88 1.82 -3.80
CA ASP A 98 -18.29 3.02 -4.40
C ASP A 98 -16.81 3.14 -4.09
N GLU A 99 -16.40 2.74 -2.88
CA GLU A 99 -15.03 2.89 -2.41
C GLU A 99 -14.73 1.89 -1.30
N ILE A 100 -13.53 1.35 -1.32
CA ILE A 100 -12.93 0.62 -0.20
C ILE A 100 -11.71 1.38 0.31
N THR A 101 -11.39 1.21 1.58
CA THR A 101 -10.24 1.82 2.22
C THR A 101 -9.26 0.75 2.64
N ILE A 102 -7.99 0.94 2.31
CA ILE A 102 -6.91 0.09 2.78
C ILE A 102 -6.02 0.93 3.70
N ARG A 103 -5.71 0.40 4.89
CA ARG A 103 -4.77 1.04 5.81
C ARG A 103 -3.77 0.04 6.34
N ALA A 104 -2.57 0.52 6.61
CA ALA A 104 -1.49 -0.31 7.15
C ALA A 104 -0.63 0.48 8.14
N HIS A 105 -0.04 -0.21 9.10
CA HIS A 105 0.86 0.38 10.08
C HIS A 105 1.89 -0.63 10.57
N ILE A 106 3.00 -0.13 11.12
CA ILE A 106 4.05 -0.96 11.72
C ILE A 106 3.61 -1.40 13.11
N THR A 107 3.69 -2.71 13.38
CA THR A 107 3.41 -3.26 14.70
C THR A 107 4.68 -3.57 15.48
N LYS A 108 5.79 -3.87 14.78
CA LYS A 108 7.05 -4.25 15.40
C LYS A 108 8.20 -4.02 14.44
N MET A 109 9.35 -3.67 14.97
CA MET A 109 10.63 -3.63 14.25
C MET A 109 11.63 -4.58 14.91
N MET A 110 12.35 -5.34 14.09
CA MET A 110 13.50 -6.13 14.50
C MET A 110 14.66 -5.81 13.56
N ARG A 111 15.56 -4.92 13.97
CA ARG A 111 16.63 -4.38 13.11
C ARG A 111 16.02 -3.76 11.86
N ASN A 112 16.33 -4.28 10.67
CA ASN A 112 15.80 -3.83 9.39
C ASN A 112 14.61 -4.68 8.89
N VAL A 113 13.98 -5.43 9.77
CA VAL A 113 12.78 -6.22 9.48
C VAL A 113 11.56 -5.52 10.07
N ALA A 114 10.62 -5.12 9.23
CA ALA A 114 9.38 -4.48 9.63
C ALA A 114 8.23 -5.48 9.63
N PHE A 115 7.48 -5.52 10.72
CA PHE A 115 6.23 -6.26 10.83
C PHE A 115 5.08 -5.26 10.67
N ILE A 116 4.22 -5.52 9.71
CA ILE A 116 3.15 -4.59 9.30
C ILE A 116 1.82 -5.31 9.34
N GLU A 117 0.81 -4.67 9.89
CA GLU A 117 -0.58 -5.11 9.78
C GLU A 117 -1.32 -4.20 8.81
N ALA A 118 -2.20 -4.79 8.02
CA ALA A 118 -3.03 -4.09 7.06
C ALA A 118 -4.47 -4.59 7.10
N GLU A 119 -5.40 -3.68 6.82
CA GLU A 119 -6.83 -3.96 6.76
C GLU A 119 -7.42 -3.33 5.49
N LEU A 120 -8.36 -4.05 4.89
CA LEU A 120 -9.23 -3.56 3.82
C LEU A 120 -10.65 -3.47 4.37
N MET A 121 -11.26 -2.30 4.25
CA MET A 121 -12.56 -1.99 4.84
C MET A 121 -13.54 -1.49 3.79
N ASP A 122 -14.82 -1.75 4.03
CA ASP A 122 -15.90 -1.13 3.26
C ASP A 122 -16.16 0.33 3.72
N ASP A 123 -17.20 0.94 3.16
CA ASP A 123 -17.60 2.31 3.45
C ASP A 123 -18.21 2.50 4.86
N ASP A 124 -18.59 1.40 5.53
CA ASP A 124 -19.02 1.40 6.94
C ASP A 124 -17.85 1.12 7.91
N ASN A 125 -16.61 1.09 7.42
CA ASN A 125 -15.41 0.73 8.18
C ASN A 125 -15.42 -0.72 8.72
N THR A 126 -16.22 -1.60 8.11
CA THR A 126 -16.16 -3.02 8.40
C THR A 126 -14.92 -3.63 7.76
N VAL A 127 -14.11 -4.33 8.54
CA VAL A 127 -12.92 -5.04 8.05
C VAL A 127 -13.38 -6.26 7.27
N LEU A 128 -13.08 -6.29 5.98
CA LEU A 128 -13.43 -7.39 5.07
C LEU A 128 -12.23 -8.34 4.86
N THR A 129 -11.04 -7.78 4.85
CA THR A 129 -9.79 -8.53 4.67
C THR A 129 -8.72 -7.90 5.56
N ARG A 130 -7.88 -8.74 6.15
CA ARG A 130 -6.72 -8.26 6.90
C ARG A 130 -5.50 -9.11 6.57
N ALA A 131 -4.33 -8.55 6.83
CA ALA A 131 -3.06 -9.20 6.55
C ALA A 131 -1.99 -8.84 7.56
N GLU A 132 -1.05 -9.76 7.70
CA GLU A 132 0.23 -9.55 8.38
C GLU A 132 1.34 -9.68 7.34
N LEU A 133 2.23 -8.70 7.29
CA LEU A 133 3.32 -8.66 6.32
C LEU A 133 4.66 -8.50 7.03
N ILE A 134 5.68 -9.09 6.43
CA ILE A 134 7.07 -8.91 6.84
C ILE A 134 7.82 -8.30 5.66
N TYR A 135 8.48 -7.16 5.91
CA TYR A 135 9.31 -6.45 4.95
C TYR A 135 10.76 -6.48 5.38
N PHE A 136 11.65 -6.79 4.44
CA PHE A 136 13.08 -6.58 4.61
C PHE A 136 13.43 -5.20 4.06
N CYS A 137 13.86 -4.32 4.96
CA CYS A 137 14.14 -2.94 4.64
C CYS A 137 15.65 -2.72 4.45
N THR A 138 16.00 -1.83 3.54
CA THR A 138 17.41 -1.42 3.37
C THR A 138 17.82 -0.64 4.61
N PRO A 139 18.90 -1.04 5.31
CA PRO A 139 19.43 -0.28 6.44
C PRO A 139 19.86 1.12 6.01
N GLN A 140 19.64 2.12 6.87
CA GLN A 140 19.94 3.52 6.58
C GLN A 140 21.38 3.75 6.14
N PHE A 141 22.36 3.05 6.72
CA PHE A 141 23.77 3.20 6.38
C PHE A 141 24.13 2.66 4.99
N LYS A 142 23.26 1.84 4.38
CA LYS A 142 23.40 1.33 3.00
C LYS A 142 22.62 2.13 1.97
N LEU A 143 21.75 3.02 2.44
CA LEU A 143 20.84 3.77 1.58
C LEU A 143 21.57 4.94 0.95
N LYS A 144 21.53 5.02 -0.38
CA LYS A 144 22.13 6.12 -1.13
C LYS A 144 21.04 7.10 -1.56
N PRO A 145 21.35 8.42 -1.68
CA PRO A 145 20.38 9.41 -2.15
C PRO A 145 19.76 9.07 -3.50
N GLU A 146 20.51 8.45 -4.39
CA GLU A 146 20.01 8.00 -5.70
C GLU A 146 19.04 6.82 -5.62
N ASP A 147 19.12 6.02 -4.55
CA ASP A 147 18.27 4.85 -4.33
C ASP A 147 16.96 5.22 -3.61
N PHE A 148 16.99 6.29 -2.84
CA PHE A 148 15.82 6.77 -2.09
C PHE A 148 15.89 8.28 -1.87
N PRO A 149 15.08 9.05 -2.59
CA PRO A 149 15.12 10.52 -2.54
C PRO A 149 14.44 11.14 -1.30
N GLY A 150 13.88 10.32 -0.42
CA GLY A 150 13.08 10.77 0.71
C GLY A 150 11.59 10.85 0.36
N CYS A 151 10.75 10.55 1.34
CA CYS A 151 9.28 10.51 1.18
C CYS A 151 8.64 11.58 2.07
N LYS A 152 8.01 12.57 1.46
CA LYS A 152 7.40 13.73 2.13
C LYS A 152 5.88 13.70 2.01
N ILE A 153 5.21 14.46 2.84
CA ILE A 153 3.79 14.77 2.75
C ILE A 153 3.60 16.22 2.29
N GLU A 154 2.42 16.52 1.79
CA GLU A 154 2.06 17.89 1.41
C GLU A 154 2.19 18.84 2.60
N GLY A 155 2.88 19.96 2.39
CA GLY A 155 3.10 20.99 3.40
C GLY A 155 4.31 20.75 4.31
N GLU A 156 5.12 19.72 4.05
CA GLU A 156 6.34 19.43 4.81
C GLU A 156 7.57 20.13 4.22
#